data_245573d4d5a7aeb8c44bc116696402cf
#
_entry.id   245573d4d5a7aeb8c44bc116696402cf
#
_cell.length_a   1.000
_cell.length_b   1.000
_cell.length_c   1.000
_cell.angle_alpha   90.00
_cell.angle_beta   90.00
_cell.angle_gamma   90.00
#
_symmetry.space_group_name_H-M   'P 1'
#
loop_
_entity.id
_entity.type
_entity.pdbx_description
1 polymer ?
#
loop_
_entity_poly.entity_id
_entity_poly.type
_entity_poly.pdbx_seq_one_letter_code
_entity_poly.pdbx_strand_id
1 'polypeptide(L)'
;MEKFIKSFIRSVASCDLETGYFPGPVVTISRQAGCSAKRIAIKLSKILTGYSYMSDTKTDAEWRWVDKDLFEDVVRDMITEVKNSGYDDSEEAEKILTRAAKVFGDETIYDISDEIMLETFKGVICRLAYKGRVIIINPSAGVILKSVPNKLNIRLEAPLEWRINRIMQLKDLTQAESVEFVKTMDIKRDSFIKKVA
;
A
#
# COMPACT_ATOMS: atom_id res chain seq x y z
N MET A 1 -18.38 4.66 -20.37
CA MET A 1 -18.32 4.23 -18.95
C MET A 1 -16.92 3.71 -18.58
N GLU A 2 -16.53 2.54 -18.99
CA GLU A 2 -15.21 1.94 -18.67
C GLU A 2 -13.99 2.79 -19.08
N LYS A 3 -14.06 3.51 -20.19
CA LYS A 3 -12.97 4.39 -20.66
C LYS A 3 -12.71 5.59 -19.74
N PHE A 4 -13.77 6.16 -19.13
CA PHE A 4 -13.63 7.31 -18.24
C PHE A 4 -13.05 6.90 -16.88
N ILE A 5 -13.60 5.83 -16.27
CA ILE A 5 -13.08 5.30 -15.02
C ILE A 5 -11.60 4.92 -15.17
N LYS A 6 -11.24 4.26 -16.28
CA LYS A 6 -9.84 3.97 -16.62
C LYS A 6 -9.01 5.25 -16.81
N SER A 7 -9.56 6.29 -17.44
CA SER A 7 -8.87 7.57 -17.64
C SER A 7 -8.68 8.31 -16.32
N PHE A 8 -9.73 8.40 -15.49
CA PHE A 8 -9.65 9.03 -14.16
C PHE A 8 -8.68 8.28 -13.24
N ILE A 9 -8.82 6.94 -13.16
CA ILE A 9 -7.92 6.12 -12.38
C ILE A 9 -6.48 6.26 -12.89
N ARG A 10 -6.26 6.29 -14.21
CA ARG A 10 -4.94 6.56 -14.80
C ARG A 10 -4.42 7.95 -14.46
N SER A 11 -5.24 9.00 -14.51
CA SER A 11 -4.82 10.36 -14.15
C SER A 11 -4.43 10.47 -12.67
N VAL A 12 -5.09 9.69 -11.81
CA VAL A 12 -4.80 9.61 -10.37
C VAL A 12 -3.71 8.59 -10.08
N ALA A 13 -3.63 7.50 -10.87
CA ALA A 13 -2.63 6.44 -10.76
C ALA A 13 -1.32 6.77 -11.45
N SER A 14 -1.31 7.76 -12.36
CA SER A 14 -0.07 8.21 -12.96
C SER A 14 0.79 8.84 -11.88
N CYS A 15 1.78 8.09 -11.40
CA CYS A 15 2.92 8.66 -10.71
C CYS A 15 3.76 9.49 -11.70
N ASP A 16 3.10 10.15 -12.67
CA ASP A 16 3.77 10.90 -13.70
C ASP A 16 4.35 12.18 -13.13
N LEU A 17 5.66 12.22 -13.17
CA LEU A 17 6.51 13.33 -12.72
C LEU A 17 6.37 14.59 -13.60
N GLU A 18 5.42 14.61 -14.54
CA GLU A 18 5.20 15.72 -15.48
C GLU A 18 4.79 17.04 -14.79
N THR A 19 4.31 16.98 -13.55
CA THR A 19 3.89 18.17 -12.81
C THR A 19 5.02 18.92 -12.10
N GLY A 20 6.26 18.44 -12.17
CA GLY A 20 7.39 19.03 -11.43
C GLY A 20 7.28 18.89 -9.89
N TYR A 21 6.21 18.30 -9.39
CA TYR A 21 6.01 18.04 -7.97
C TYR A 21 6.61 16.66 -7.62
N PHE A 22 7.68 16.67 -6.87
CA PHE A 22 8.28 15.43 -6.36
C PHE A 22 7.48 14.94 -5.15
N PRO A 23 7.02 13.68 -5.17
CA PRO A 23 6.40 13.09 -3.99
C PRO A 23 7.39 13.14 -2.81
N GLY A 24 6.85 13.34 -1.63
CA GLY A 24 7.64 13.33 -0.40
C GLY A 24 8.37 12.00 -0.19
N PRO A 25 9.26 11.90 0.80
CA PRO A 25 9.98 10.66 1.08
C PRO A 25 9.03 9.54 1.47
N VAL A 26 9.24 8.36 0.90
CA VAL A 26 8.39 7.17 1.08
C VAL A 26 9.26 5.97 1.46
N VAL A 27 8.77 5.18 2.41
CA VAL A 27 9.33 3.87 2.72
C VAL A 27 8.33 2.80 2.34
N THR A 28 8.72 1.82 1.53
CA THR A 28 7.89 0.64 1.27
C THR A 28 8.46 -0.56 2.01
N ILE A 29 7.58 -1.36 2.61
CA ILE A 29 7.98 -2.59 3.31
C ILE A 29 7.24 -3.76 2.68
N SER A 30 7.96 -4.60 1.95
CA SER A 30 7.53 -5.92 1.54
C SER A 30 7.99 -6.97 2.56
N ARG A 31 7.32 -8.14 2.59
CA ARG A 31 7.65 -9.15 3.60
C ARG A 31 7.23 -10.55 3.19
N GLN A 32 7.95 -11.53 3.70
CA GLN A 32 7.51 -12.92 3.76
C GLN A 32 6.42 -13.11 4.83
N ALA A 33 5.58 -14.14 4.69
CA ALA A 33 4.58 -14.50 5.69
C ALA A 33 5.24 -14.80 7.05
N GLY A 34 4.62 -14.32 8.14
CA GLY A 34 5.20 -14.43 9.48
C GLY A 34 6.12 -13.29 9.90
N CYS A 35 6.66 -12.46 8.97
CA CYS A 35 7.46 -11.30 9.34
C CYS A 35 6.61 -10.12 9.83
N SER A 36 7.05 -9.47 10.92
CA SER A 36 6.28 -8.44 11.64
C SER A 36 6.48 -7.03 11.09
N ALA A 37 6.08 -6.78 9.85
CA ALA A 37 6.22 -5.46 9.23
C ALA A 37 5.52 -4.34 10.00
N LYS A 38 4.32 -4.58 10.56
CA LYS A 38 3.56 -3.58 11.31
C LYS A 38 4.35 -3.04 12.51
N ARG A 39 4.97 -3.91 13.30
CA ARG A 39 5.78 -3.49 14.47
C ARG A 39 6.99 -2.65 14.05
N ILE A 40 7.61 -3.01 12.94
CA ILE A 40 8.76 -2.28 12.37
C ILE A 40 8.29 -0.92 11.86
N ALA A 41 7.20 -0.84 11.11
CA ALA A 41 6.66 0.40 10.58
C ALA A 41 6.28 1.39 11.69
N ILE A 42 5.63 0.92 12.78
CA ILE A 42 5.29 1.75 13.94
C ILE A 42 6.54 2.32 14.62
N LYS A 43 7.59 1.50 14.81
CA LYS A 43 8.84 1.99 15.39
C LYS A 43 9.56 2.96 14.46
N LEU A 44 9.60 2.62 13.18
CA LEU A 44 10.27 3.43 12.16
C LEU A 44 9.60 4.79 11.99
N SER A 45 8.26 4.87 12.00
CA SER A 45 7.55 6.15 11.90
C SER A 45 7.92 7.10 13.05
N LYS A 46 7.99 6.58 14.28
CA LYS A 46 8.41 7.38 15.44
C LYS A 46 9.84 7.88 15.35
N ILE A 47 10.75 7.01 14.92
CA ILE A 47 12.19 7.36 14.76
C ILE A 47 12.35 8.42 13.66
N LEU A 48 11.72 8.23 12.50
CA LEU A 48 11.81 9.17 11.39
C LEU A 48 11.16 10.52 11.73
N THR A 49 10.06 10.53 12.48
CA THR A 49 9.47 11.76 13.01
C THR A 49 10.44 12.49 13.92
N GLY A 50 11.09 11.78 14.85
CA GLY A 50 12.13 12.37 15.71
C GLY A 50 13.27 12.99 14.91
N TYR A 51 13.79 12.32 13.90
CA TYR A 51 14.81 12.87 13.00
C TYR A 51 14.32 14.10 12.21
N SER A 52 13.06 14.14 11.81
CA SER A 52 12.48 15.30 11.11
C SER A 52 12.46 16.55 12.00
N TYR A 53 12.18 16.41 13.28
CA TYR A 53 12.26 17.51 14.25
C TYR A 53 13.67 17.99 14.51
N MET A 54 14.65 17.09 14.45
CA MET A 54 16.06 17.38 14.75
C MET A 54 16.85 17.83 13.53
N SER A 55 16.29 17.74 12.32
CA SER A 55 16.95 18.16 11.08
C SER A 55 17.03 19.67 10.95
N ASP A 56 17.98 20.17 10.15
CA ASP A 56 18.15 21.61 9.87
C ASP A 56 16.90 22.24 9.26
N THR A 57 16.09 21.46 8.55
CA THR A 57 14.83 21.90 7.93
C THR A 57 13.66 21.97 8.91
N LYS A 58 13.81 21.48 10.14
CA LYS A 58 12.80 21.48 11.22
C LYS A 58 11.37 21.44 10.73
N THR A 59 10.86 20.26 10.44
CA THR A 59 9.48 20.09 9.98
C THR A 59 8.64 19.42 11.05
N ASP A 60 7.46 19.95 11.32
CA ASP A 60 6.45 19.36 12.23
C ASP A 60 5.68 18.21 11.58
N ALA A 61 5.93 17.94 10.30
CA ALA A 61 5.25 16.88 9.60
C ALA A 61 5.70 15.49 10.05
N GLU A 62 4.77 14.75 10.61
CA GLU A 62 5.00 13.42 11.15
C GLU A 62 5.08 12.36 10.05
N TRP A 63 5.91 11.35 10.30
CA TRP A 63 5.90 10.11 9.53
C TRP A 63 4.74 9.23 9.99
N ARG A 64 3.92 8.79 9.06
CA ARG A 64 2.80 7.88 9.30
C ARG A 64 3.05 6.53 8.62
N TRP A 65 2.66 5.45 9.25
CA TRP A 65 2.56 4.17 8.55
C TRP A 65 1.13 4.00 8.03
N VAL A 66 1.00 3.39 6.84
CA VAL A 66 -0.30 3.22 6.21
C VAL A 66 -1.04 2.09 6.91
N ASP A 67 -2.03 2.46 7.71
CA ASP A 67 -3.06 1.61 8.27
C ASP A 67 -4.36 1.71 7.45
N LYS A 68 -5.38 1.04 7.93
CA LYS A 68 -6.68 1.05 7.28
C LYS A 68 -7.29 2.46 7.27
N ASP A 69 -7.17 3.17 8.38
CA ASP A 69 -7.75 4.51 8.54
C ASP A 69 -7.13 5.50 7.56
N LEU A 70 -5.80 5.53 7.47
CA LEU A 70 -5.09 6.40 6.51
C LEU A 70 -5.42 6.04 5.05
N PHE A 71 -5.59 4.75 4.76
CA PHE A 71 -5.99 4.32 3.43
C PHE A 71 -7.43 4.77 3.11
N GLU A 72 -8.36 4.61 4.03
CA GLU A 72 -9.75 5.06 3.89
C GLU A 72 -9.85 6.58 3.74
N ASP A 73 -9.03 7.38 4.45
CA ASP A 73 -8.97 8.83 4.29
C ASP A 73 -8.58 9.22 2.88
N VAL A 74 -7.54 8.60 2.32
CA VAL A 74 -7.12 8.86 0.93
C VAL A 74 -8.20 8.47 -0.06
N VAL A 75 -8.87 7.34 0.14
CA VAL A 75 -10.00 6.93 -0.70
C VAL A 75 -11.15 7.94 -0.62
N ARG A 76 -11.45 8.47 0.56
CA ARG A 76 -12.49 9.50 0.76
C ARG A 76 -12.15 10.80 0.05
N ASP A 77 -10.89 11.23 0.10
CA ASP A 77 -10.42 12.39 -0.65
C ASP A 77 -10.64 12.18 -2.16
N MET A 78 -10.28 11.00 -2.69
CA MET A 78 -10.48 10.63 -4.09
C MET A 78 -11.97 10.62 -4.49
N ILE A 79 -12.85 10.07 -3.64
CA ILE A 79 -14.30 10.08 -3.87
C ILE A 79 -14.82 11.51 -3.95
N THR A 80 -14.36 12.39 -3.07
CA THR A 80 -14.77 13.80 -3.06
C THR A 80 -14.32 14.51 -4.35
N GLU A 81 -13.12 14.25 -4.83
CA GLU A 81 -12.62 14.80 -6.09
C GLU A 81 -13.47 14.32 -7.28
N VAL A 82 -13.83 13.03 -7.33
CA VAL A 82 -14.71 12.47 -8.36
C VAL A 82 -16.07 13.17 -8.37
N LYS A 83 -16.70 13.31 -7.20
CA LYS A 83 -18.01 13.99 -7.07
C LYS A 83 -17.97 15.45 -7.51
N ASN A 84 -16.90 16.16 -7.18
CA ASN A 84 -16.73 17.57 -7.52
C ASN A 84 -16.36 17.79 -9.01
N SER A 85 -15.90 16.74 -9.69
CA SER A 85 -15.55 16.82 -11.12
C SER A 85 -16.76 16.92 -12.06
N GLY A 86 -17.99 16.66 -11.55
CA GLY A 86 -19.23 16.75 -12.31
C GLY A 86 -19.43 15.68 -13.38
N TYR A 87 -18.72 14.56 -13.28
CA TYR A 87 -18.84 13.45 -14.23
C TYR A 87 -20.04 12.54 -13.89
N ASP A 88 -20.75 12.08 -14.92
CA ASP A 88 -21.93 11.21 -14.80
C ASP A 88 -21.64 9.85 -14.14
N ASP A 89 -20.41 9.36 -14.25
CA ASP A 89 -19.97 8.04 -13.71
C ASP A 89 -19.44 8.11 -12.26
N SER A 90 -19.70 9.20 -11.53
CA SER A 90 -19.18 9.42 -10.17
C SER A 90 -19.61 8.33 -9.16
N GLU A 91 -20.84 7.82 -9.29
CA GLU A 91 -21.34 6.75 -8.40
C GLU A 91 -20.61 5.42 -8.58
N GLU A 92 -20.26 5.07 -9.83
CA GLU A 92 -19.54 3.83 -10.11
C GLU A 92 -18.10 3.91 -9.61
N ALA A 93 -17.43 5.07 -9.81
CA ALA A 93 -16.10 5.32 -9.27
C ALA A 93 -16.10 5.23 -7.74
N GLU A 94 -17.11 5.77 -7.05
CA GLU A 94 -17.25 5.67 -5.59
C GLU A 94 -17.39 4.20 -5.14
N LYS A 95 -18.18 3.38 -5.85
CA LYS A 95 -18.32 1.94 -5.54
C LYS A 95 -16.98 1.21 -5.65
N ILE A 96 -16.22 1.48 -6.70
CA ILE A 96 -14.92 0.86 -6.94
C ILE A 96 -13.91 1.28 -5.85
N LEU A 97 -13.82 2.58 -5.55
CA LEU A 97 -12.95 3.11 -4.51
C LEU A 97 -13.31 2.55 -3.11
N THR A 98 -14.60 2.50 -2.79
CA THR A 98 -15.09 1.92 -1.53
C THR A 98 -14.74 0.43 -1.43
N ARG A 99 -14.84 -0.32 -2.54
CA ARG A 99 -14.43 -1.72 -2.58
C ARG A 99 -12.92 -1.87 -2.37
N ALA A 100 -12.10 -1.00 -2.96
CA ALA A 100 -10.66 -0.99 -2.75
C ALA A 100 -10.29 -0.76 -1.28
N ALA A 101 -11.00 0.15 -0.59
CA ALA A 101 -10.80 0.40 0.84
C ALA A 101 -11.13 -0.83 1.70
N LYS A 102 -12.19 -1.57 1.38
CA LYS A 102 -12.59 -2.77 2.13
C LYS A 102 -11.57 -3.90 2.06
N VAL A 103 -10.90 -4.08 0.92
CA VAL A 103 -9.91 -5.16 0.74
C VAL A 103 -8.49 -4.76 1.18
N PHE A 104 -8.27 -3.48 1.49
CA PHE A 104 -6.95 -3.04 1.97
C PHE A 104 -6.63 -3.65 3.35
N GLY A 105 -5.45 -4.26 3.44
CA GLY A 105 -5.01 -4.93 4.66
C GLY A 105 -5.54 -6.34 4.87
N ASP A 106 -6.53 -6.77 4.08
CA ASP A 106 -7.00 -8.15 4.04
C ASP A 106 -6.14 -9.02 3.11
N GLU A 107 -6.08 -10.31 3.40
CA GLU A 107 -5.35 -11.28 2.58
C GLU A 107 -6.03 -11.49 1.21
N THR A 108 -7.32 -11.16 1.09
CA THR A 108 -8.11 -11.22 -0.16
C THR A 108 -7.61 -10.26 -1.24
N ILE A 109 -6.83 -9.23 -0.89
CA ILE A 109 -6.21 -8.32 -1.86
C ILE A 109 -5.33 -9.06 -2.88
N TYR A 110 -4.73 -10.18 -2.50
CA TYR A 110 -3.87 -10.96 -3.39
C TYR A 110 -4.64 -11.77 -4.43
N ASP A 111 -5.94 -11.96 -4.22
CA ASP A 111 -6.83 -12.71 -5.11
C ASP A 111 -7.54 -11.80 -6.14
N ILE A 112 -7.32 -10.49 -6.12
CA ILE A 112 -7.90 -9.55 -7.08
C ILE A 112 -7.41 -9.87 -8.50
N SER A 113 -8.37 -10.13 -9.39
CA SER A 113 -8.13 -10.35 -10.83
C SER A 113 -8.72 -9.24 -11.71
N ASP A 114 -9.59 -8.39 -11.17
CA ASP A 114 -10.24 -7.27 -11.83
C ASP A 114 -9.21 -6.16 -12.12
N GLU A 115 -9.02 -5.86 -13.41
CA GLU A 115 -8.05 -4.86 -13.88
C GLU A 115 -8.35 -3.46 -13.31
N ILE A 116 -9.63 -3.07 -13.27
CA ILE A 116 -10.05 -1.77 -12.74
C ILE A 116 -9.69 -1.66 -11.26
N MET A 117 -9.92 -2.73 -10.51
CA MET A 117 -9.56 -2.79 -9.09
C MET A 117 -8.05 -2.71 -8.87
N LEU A 118 -7.25 -3.38 -9.72
CA LEU A 118 -5.78 -3.31 -9.65
C LEU A 118 -5.27 -1.89 -9.94
N GLU A 119 -5.80 -1.25 -10.99
CA GLU A 119 -5.43 0.14 -11.31
C GLU A 119 -5.88 1.12 -10.22
N THR A 120 -7.08 0.93 -9.64
CA THR A 120 -7.55 1.72 -8.49
C THR A 120 -6.60 1.58 -7.32
N PHE A 121 -6.19 0.36 -7.01
CA PHE A 121 -5.24 0.10 -5.94
C PHE A 121 -3.88 0.77 -6.19
N LYS A 122 -3.36 0.71 -7.42
CA LYS A 122 -2.15 1.45 -7.82
C LYS A 122 -2.31 2.96 -7.59
N GLY A 123 -3.45 3.53 -8.01
CA GLY A 123 -3.77 4.94 -7.82
C GLY A 123 -3.74 5.37 -6.35
N VAL A 124 -4.36 4.60 -5.46
CA VAL A 124 -4.34 4.90 -4.02
C VAL A 124 -2.91 4.84 -3.45
N ILE A 125 -2.11 3.85 -3.85
CA ILE A 125 -0.69 3.76 -3.43
C ILE A 125 0.12 4.98 -3.91
N CYS A 126 -0.11 5.44 -5.13
CA CYS A 126 0.52 6.65 -5.65
C CYS A 126 0.09 7.90 -4.87
N ARG A 127 -1.19 8.06 -4.59
CA ARG A 127 -1.70 9.16 -3.75
C ARG A 127 -1.09 9.18 -2.36
N LEU A 128 -0.94 8.03 -1.72
CA LEU A 128 -0.25 7.91 -0.44
C LEU A 128 1.21 8.39 -0.56
N ALA A 129 1.90 8.01 -1.62
CA ALA A 129 3.27 8.45 -1.89
C ALA A 129 3.36 9.97 -2.09
N TYR A 130 2.40 10.58 -2.78
CA TYR A 130 2.35 12.04 -2.96
C TYR A 130 2.14 12.80 -1.64
N LYS A 131 1.40 12.25 -0.68
CA LYS A 131 1.31 12.85 0.67
C LYS A 131 2.68 12.91 1.36
N GLY A 132 3.59 12.00 1.02
CA GLY A 132 4.94 11.92 1.57
C GLY A 132 5.00 11.54 3.06
N ARG A 133 6.21 11.29 3.55
CA ARG A 133 6.47 10.85 4.93
C ARG A 133 5.59 9.68 5.35
N VAL A 134 5.43 8.73 4.44
CA VAL A 134 4.60 7.54 4.65
C VAL A 134 5.42 6.25 4.57
N ILE A 135 5.04 5.28 5.39
CA ILE A 135 5.56 3.92 5.38
C ILE A 135 4.47 3.00 4.90
N ILE A 136 4.61 2.45 3.70
CA ILE A 136 3.58 1.62 3.06
C ILE A 136 3.95 0.14 3.22
N ILE A 137 3.13 -0.62 3.95
CA ILE A 137 3.31 -2.05 4.12
C ILE A 137 2.53 -2.79 3.04
N ASN A 138 3.15 -3.03 1.91
CA ASN A 138 2.52 -3.76 0.81
C ASN A 138 3.58 -4.47 -0.04
N PRO A 139 3.35 -5.71 -0.52
CA PRO A 139 4.35 -6.45 -1.29
C PRO A 139 4.68 -5.79 -2.63
N SER A 140 3.72 -5.11 -3.28
CA SER A 140 3.88 -4.52 -4.60
C SER A 140 4.15 -3.01 -4.60
N ALA A 141 4.08 -2.33 -3.45
CA ALA A 141 4.26 -0.87 -3.38
C ALA A 141 5.60 -0.41 -3.98
N GLY A 142 6.68 -1.14 -3.74
CA GLY A 142 8.00 -0.81 -4.30
C GLY A 142 8.05 -0.87 -5.83
N VAL A 143 7.24 -1.73 -6.45
CA VAL A 143 7.11 -1.86 -7.90
C VAL A 143 6.20 -0.79 -8.46
N ILE A 144 5.05 -0.56 -7.84
CA ILE A 144 4.11 0.52 -8.22
C ILE A 144 4.83 1.86 -8.24
N LEU A 145 5.61 2.14 -7.20
CA LEU A 145 6.32 3.41 -7.02
C LEU A 145 7.71 3.42 -7.66
N LYS A 146 7.97 2.58 -8.69
CA LYS A 146 9.31 2.45 -9.29
C LYS A 146 9.91 3.77 -9.77
N SER A 147 9.09 4.68 -10.28
CA SER A 147 9.48 6.00 -10.79
C SER A 147 9.63 7.08 -9.71
N VAL A 148 9.18 6.83 -8.47
CA VAL A 148 9.29 7.81 -7.38
C VAL A 148 10.75 7.92 -6.90
N PRO A 149 11.39 9.10 -6.96
CA PRO A 149 12.82 9.24 -6.69
C PRO A 149 13.17 9.09 -5.21
N ASN A 150 12.39 9.69 -4.32
CA ASN A 150 12.67 9.73 -2.88
C ASN A 150 12.00 8.56 -2.14
N LYS A 151 12.41 7.33 -2.46
CA LYS A 151 11.88 6.14 -1.81
C LYS A 151 12.96 5.21 -1.28
N LEU A 152 12.63 4.52 -0.21
CA LEU A 152 13.40 3.38 0.31
C LEU A 152 12.53 2.13 0.25
N ASN A 153 12.99 1.10 -0.45
CA ASN A 153 12.33 -0.19 -0.50
C ASN A 153 12.99 -1.16 0.47
N ILE A 154 12.21 -1.72 1.39
CA ILE A 154 12.66 -2.70 2.38
C ILE A 154 11.94 -4.03 2.13
N ARG A 155 12.69 -5.13 2.15
CA ARG A 155 12.13 -6.49 2.16
C ARG A 155 12.50 -7.17 3.46
N LEU A 156 11.50 -7.69 4.18
CA LEU A 156 11.69 -8.44 5.41
C LEU A 156 11.66 -9.93 5.12
N GLU A 157 12.71 -10.61 5.53
CA GLU A 157 12.86 -12.06 5.41
C GLU A 157 13.26 -12.66 6.75
N ALA A 158 12.90 -13.92 6.97
CA ALA A 158 13.31 -14.69 8.14
C ALA A 158 13.37 -16.18 7.81
N PRO A 159 14.14 -16.98 8.56
CA PRO A 159 14.18 -18.43 8.40
C PRO A 159 12.79 -19.05 8.46
N LEU A 160 12.55 -20.07 7.61
CA LEU A 160 11.22 -20.67 7.47
C LEU A 160 10.66 -21.19 8.80
N GLU A 161 11.47 -21.91 9.58
CA GLU A 161 11.06 -22.44 10.90
C GLU A 161 10.61 -21.34 11.86
N TRP A 162 11.35 -20.24 11.90
CA TRP A 162 10.98 -19.08 12.72
C TRP A 162 9.62 -18.51 12.30
N ARG A 163 9.37 -18.41 11.00
CA ARG A 163 8.12 -17.88 10.44
C ARG A 163 6.94 -18.82 10.75
N ILE A 164 7.15 -20.14 10.64
CA ILE A 164 6.14 -21.16 10.98
C ILE A 164 5.77 -21.08 12.46
N ASN A 165 6.76 -21.11 13.36
CA ASN A 165 6.54 -21.02 14.80
C ASN A 165 5.79 -19.75 15.19
N ARG A 166 6.08 -18.65 14.50
CA ARG A 166 5.41 -17.39 14.73
C ARG A 166 3.95 -17.40 14.24
N ILE A 167 3.65 -18.02 13.10
CA ILE A 167 2.28 -18.17 12.60
C ILE A 167 1.47 -19.08 13.51
N MET A 168 2.04 -20.17 14.00
CA MET A 168 1.40 -21.02 15.03
C MET A 168 0.91 -20.19 16.21
N GLN A 169 1.78 -19.33 16.76
CA GLN A 169 1.45 -18.49 17.93
C GLN A 169 0.43 -17.37 17.61
N LEU A 170 0.48 -16.79 16.41
CA LEU A 170 -0.36 -15.65 16.05
C LEU A 170 -1.77 -16.03 15.61
N LYS A 171 -1.93 -17.21 15.02
CA LYS A 171 -3.18 -17.67 14.43
C LYS A 171 -3.78 -18.90 15.13
N ASP A 172 -3.11 -19.40 16.16
CA ASP A 172 -3.48 -20.62 16.90
C ASP A 172 -3.66 -21.84 15.96
N LEU A 173 -2.70 -22.03 15.06
CA LEU A 173 -2.68 -23.09 14.07
C LEU A 173 -1.71 -24.20 14.49
N THR A 174 -1.97 -25.42 14.05
CA THR A 174 -1.01 -26.53 14.13
C THR A 174 0.22 -26.27 13.28
N GLN A 175 1.29 -27.04 13.50
CA GLN A 175 2.50 -26.92 12.70
C GLN A 175 2.23 -27.18 11.20
N ALA A 176 1.45 -28.21 10.88
CA ALA A 176 1.12 -28.55 9.49
C ALA A 176 0.34 -27.42 8.79
N GLU A 177 -0.69 -26.89 9.44
CA GLU A 177 -1.48 -25.76 8.93
C GLU A 177 -0.62 -24.50 8.77
N SER A 178 0.31 -24.24 9.69
CA SER A 178 1.21 -23.09 9.63
C SER A 178 2.20 -23.19 8.49
N VAL A 179 2.71 -24.39 8.19
CA VAL A 179 3.57 -24.64 7.01
C VAL A 179 2.81 -24.33 5.73
N GLU A 180 1.59 -24.85 5.60
CA GLU A 180 0.73 -24.62 4.42
C GLU A 180 0.38 -23.14 4.27
N PHE A 181 -0.02 -22.49 5.36
CA PHE A 181 -0.32 -21.06 5.39
C PHE A 181 0.85 -20.22 4.90
N VAL A 182 2.06 -20.45 5.45
CA VAL A 182 3.25 -19.67 5.08
C VAL A 182 3.59 -19.82 3.60
N LYS A 183 3.56 -21.06 3.08
CA LYS A 183 3.83 -21.35 1.66
C LYS A 183 2.81 -20.69 0.73
N THR A 184 1.52 -20.87 1.04
CA THR A 184 0.42 -20.32 0.24
C THR A 184 0.48 -18.80 0.20
N MET A 185 0.71 -18.16 1.34
CA MET A 185 0.79 -16.70 1.42
C MET A 185 2.00 -16.12 0.69
N ASP A 186 3.15 -16.78 0.75
CA ASP A 186 4.32 -16.32 0.01
C ASP A 186 4.09 -16.42 -1.51
N ILE A 187 3.48 -17.53 -1.99
CA ILE A 187 3.10 -17.69 -3.41
C ILE A 187 2.08 -16.62 -3.84
N LYS A 188 1.04 -16.38 -3.04
CA LYS A 188 0.02 -15.34 -3.34
C LYS A 188 0.66 -13.95 -3.48
N ARG A 189 1.57 -13.59 -2.57
CA ARG A 189 2.29 -12.31 -2.62
C ARG A 189 3.18 -12.16 -3.84
N ASP A 190 3.95 -13.19 -4.16
CA ASP A 190 4.80 -13.18 -5.35
C ASP A 190 3.99 -13.12 -6.65
N SER A 191 2.85 -13.82 -6.71
CA SER A 191 1.91 -13.75 -7.83
C SER A 191 1.29 -12.35 -7.96
N PHE A 192 0.93 -11.73 -6.85
CA PHE A 192 0.38 -10.38 -6.84
C PHE A 192 1.40 -9.32 -7.30
N ILE A 193 2.66 -9.43 -6.87
CA ILE A 193 3.74 -8.56 -7.35
C ILE A 193 3.85 -8.66 -8.88
N LYS A 194 3.81 -9.86 -9.44
CA LYS A 194 3.89 -10.08 -10.90
C LYS A 194 2.69 -9.50 -11.66
N LYS A 195 1.49 -9.53 -11.07
CA LYS A 195 0.29 -8.92 -11.68
C LYS A 195 0.37 -7.40 -11.75
N VAL A 196 1.03 -6.80 -10.78
CA VAL A 196 1.08 -5.33 -10.61
C VAL A 196 2.27 -4.72 -11.36
N ALA A 197 3.32 -5.53 -11.62
CA ALA A 197 4.53 -5.10 -12.30
C ALA A 197 4.29 -4.69 -13.76
#